data_259621dc398df3448de6ec145043f4c7
#
_entry.id   259621dc398df3448de6ec145043f4c7
#
_cell.length_a   1.000
_cell.length_b   1.000
_cell.length_c   1.000
_cell.angle_alpha   90.00
_cell.angle_beta   90.00
_cell.angle_gamma   90.00
#
_symmetry.space_group_name_H-M   'P 1'
#
loop_
_entity.id
_entity.type
_entity.pdbx_description
1 polymer ?
#
loop_
_entity_poly.entity_id
_entity_poly.type
_entity_poly.pdbx_seq_one_letter_code
_entity_poly.pdbx_strand_id
1 'polypeptide(L)'
;MSQRPLAEPRHAYPFFTRITTRWMDNDLYGHINNVVYYSFFDTAVNSYLIDRGALDIHGGGVIGLVVETHCNFFAPLQYPHTVEAGVRVGRVGNSSVRYEIGLFADAAATSAASGHFVHVYVERGSRRPVVLPKELLAALAPLRTDRS
;
A
#
# COMPACT_ATOMS: atom_id res chain seq x y z
N MET A 1 13.58 14.42 -19.81
CA MET A 1 12.44 13.66 -20.32
C MET A 1 12.08 12.58 -19.31
N SER A 2 10.87 12.61 -18.82
CA SER A 2 10.43 11.60 -17.87
C SER A 2 10.13 10.28 -18.60
N GLN A 3 10.55 9.19 -18.00
CA GLN A 3 10.24 7.87 -18.52
C GLN A 3 8.84 7.45 -18.08
N ARG A 4 8.18 6.68 -18.92
CA ARG A 4 6.92 6.07 -18.54
C ARG A 4 7.15 5.05 -17.43
N PRO A 5 6.29 5.04 -16.41
CA PRO A 5 6.33 3.96 -15.43
C PRO A 5 6.14 2.61 -16.11
N LEU A 6 6.83 1.61 -15.63
CA LEU A 6 6.73 0.24 -16.14
C LEU A 6 6.21 -0.70 -15.07
N ALA A 7 5.51 -1.75 -15.52
CA ALA A 7 5.12 -2.83 -14.62
C ALA A 7 6.35 -3.44 -13.96
N GLU A 8 6.23 -3.81 -12.70
CA GLU A 8 7.35 -4.30 -11.92
C GLU A 8 7.25 -5.79 -11.65
N PRO A 9 8.40 -6.48 -11.50
CA PRO A 9 8.40 -7.90 -11.16
C PRO A 9 8.11 -8.10 -9.67
N ARG A 10 7.74 -9.33 -9.31
CA ARG A 10 7.41 -9.66 -7.92
C ARG A 10 8.55 -9.43 -6.95
N HIS A 11 9.79 -9.68 -7.37
CA HIS A 11 10.95 -9.53 -6.49
C HIS A 11 11.24 -8.07 -6.11
N ALA A 12 10.56 -7.11 -6.74
CA ALA A 12 10.68 -5.71 -6.37
C ALA A 12 10.02 -5.39 -5.03
N TYR A 13 9.23 -6.32 -4.48
CA TYR A 13 8.49 -6.13 -3.23
C TYR A 13 8.87 -7.19 -2.21
N PRO A 14 9.25 -6.79 -0.97
CA PRO A 14 9.67 -7.75 0.05
C PRO A 14 8.54 -8.46 0.77
N PHE A 15 7.29 -7.99 0.65
CA PHE A 15 6.16 -8.58 1.33
C PHE A 15 4.95 -8.64 0.41
N PHE A 16 4.19 -9.73 0.51
CA PHE A 16 2.95 -9.90 -0.25
C PHE A 16 1.81 -10.31 0.66
N THR A 17 0.61 -9.82 0.33
CA THR A 17 -0.63 -10.29 0.91
C THR A 17 -1.65 -10.56 -0.19
N ARG A 18 -2.54 -11.51 0.04
CA ARG A 18 -3.58 -11.85 -0.93
C ARG A 18 -4.87 -11.12 -0.57
N ILE A 19 -5.52 -10.58 -1.57
CA ILE A 19 -6.79 -9.88 -1.42
C ILE A 19 -7.79 -10.53 -2.35
N THR A 20 -8.89 -11.05 -1.81
CA THR A 20 -9.98 -11.58 -2.62
C THR A 20 -10.78 -10.43 -3.20
N THR A 21 -11.12 -10.53 -4.48
CA THR A 21 -11.98 -9.55 -5.13
C THR A 21 -13.45 -9.89 -4.86
N ARG A 22 -14.31 -8.88 -5.03
CA ARG A 22 -15.75 -9.02 -4.85
C ARG A 22 -16.45 -8.70 -6.16
N TRP A 23 -17.62 -9.29 -6.35
CA TRP A 23 -18.44 -8.97 -7.52
C TRP A 23 -18.66 -7.47 -7.67
N MET A 24 -18.92 -6.76 -6.56
CA MET A 24 -19.18 -5.33 -6.58
C MET A 24 -17.93 -4.49 -6.88
N ASP A 25 -16.74 -5.09 -6.93
CA ASP A 25 -15.52 -4.36 -7.28
C ASP A 25 -15.44 -4.08 -8.78
N ASN A 26 -16.13 -4.89 -9.61
CA ASN A 26 -16.15 -4.68 -11.05
C ASN A 26 -17.06 -3.51 -11.42
N ASP A 27 -16.64 -2.79 -12.46
CA ASP A 27 -17.48 -1.77 -13.09
C ASP A 27 -18.28 -2.36 -14.25
N LEU A 28 -18.95 -1.50 -15.01
CA LEU A 28 -19.78 -1.92 -16.14
C LEU A 28 -18.98 -2.58 -17.27
N TYR A 29 -17.66 -2.38 -17.29
CA TYR A 29 -16.79 -2.93 -18.33
C TYR A 29 -16.20 -4.28 -17.93
N GLY A 30 -16.55 -4.80 -16.75
CA GLY A 30 -16.07 -6.10 -16.28
C GLY A 30 -14.70 -6.09 -15.66
N HIS A 31 -14.13 -4.93 -15.40
CA HIS A 31 -12.83 -4.78 -14.74
C HIS A 31 -13.02 -4.12 -13.38
N ILE A 32 -12.09 -4.38 -12.47
CA ILE A 32 -12.13 -3.74 -11.17
C ILE A 32 -12.05 -2.22 -11.35
N ASN A 33 -12.99 -1.52 -10.73
CA ASN A 33 -13.05 -0.07 -10.79
C ASN A 33 -11.77 0.53 -10.23
N ASN A 34 -11.22 1.54 -10.91
CA ASN A 34 -9.97 2.16 -10.50
C ASN A 34 -9.99 2.70 -9.07
N VAL A 35 -11.14 3.11 -8.58
CA VAL A 35 -11.30 3.60 -7.21
C VAL A 35 -10.98 2.50 -6.18
N VAL A 36 -11.29 1.25 -6.50
CA VAL A 36 -11.08 0.11 -5.61
C VAL A 36 -9.59 -0.17 -5.40
N TYR A 37 -8.73 0.22 -6.33
CA TYR A 37 -7.28 -0.01 -6.21
C TYR A 37 -6.71 0.66 -4.97
N TYR A 38 -7.19 1.86 -4.62
CA TYR A 38 -6.73 2.54 -3.41
C TYR A 38 -7.20 1.81 -2.15
N SER A 39 -8.37 1.17 -2.21
CA SER A 39 -8.84 0.30 -1.13
C SER A 39 -7.91 -0.89 -0.94
N PHE A 40 -7.41 -1.48 -2.03
CA PHE A 40 -6.44 -2.56 -1.96
C PHE A 40 -5.13 -2.09 -1.33
N PHE A 41 -4.68 -0.87 -1.64
CA PHE A 41 -3.49 -0.30 -1.02
C PHE A 41 -3.66 -0.20 0.49
N ASP A 42 -4.79 0.35 0.93
CA ASP A 42 -5.12 0.47 2.36
C ASP A 42 -5.12 -0.90 3.04
N THR A 43 -5.79 -1.86 2.43
CA THR A 43 -5.90 -3.21 2.99
C THR A 43 -4.51 -3.84 3.13
N ALA A 44 -3.67 -3.72 2.12
CA ALA A 44 -2.34 -4.33 2.13
C ALA A 44 -1.46 -3.76 3.23
N VAL A 45 -1.42 -2.44 3.35
CA VAL A 45 -0.55 -1.78 4.34
C VAL A 45 -1.09 -1.95 5.74
N ASN A 46 -2.39 -1.72 5.95
CA ASN A 46 -2.97 -1.77 7.28
C ASN A 46 -2.99 -3.20 7.83
N SER A 47 -3.25 -4.20 6.99
CA SER A 47 -3.18 -5.59 7.45
C SER A 47 -1.77 -5.97 7.92
N TYR A 48 -0.75 -5.48 7.23
CA TYR A 48 0.63 -5.69 7.64
C TYR A 48 0.92 -5.04 9.00
N LEU A 49 0.54 -3.77 9.14
CA LEU A 49 0.82 -3.02 10.37
C LEU A 49 0.06 -3.58 11.58
N ILE A 50 -1.19 -3.98 11.39
CA ILE A 50 -1.99 -4.59 12.44
C ILE A 50 -1.37 -5.92 12.86
N ASP A 51 -1.00 -6.75 11.91
CA ASP A 51 -0.41 -8.06 12.17
C ASP A 51 0.90 -7.96 12.94
N ARG A 52 1.69 -6.91 12.70
CA ARG A 52 2.96 -6.67 13.38
C ARG A 52 2.79 -5.94 14.72
N GLY A 53 1.56 -5.59 15.11
CA GLY A 53 1.31 -4.86 16.34
C GLY A 53 1.75 -3.40 16.29
N ALA A 54 1.98 -2.86 15.10
CA ALA A 54 2.45 -1.50 14.92
C ALA A 54 1.32 -0.48 14.77
N LEU A 55 0.09 -0.93 14.63
CA LEU A 55 -1.08 -0.07 14.48
C LEU A 55 -2.22 -0.59 15.34
N ASP A 56 -2.68 0.23 16.26
CA ASP A 56 -3.89 -0.02 17.04
C ASP A 56 -4.95 0.99 16.61
N ILE A 57 -5.88 0.53 15.80
CA ILE A 57 -6.90 1.40 15.18
C ILE A 57 -7.80 2.04 16.23
N HIS A 58 -8.15 1.31 17.27
CA HIS A 58 -9.15 1.76 18.24
C HIS A 58 -8.55 2.45 19.45
N GLY A 59 -7.40 2.00 19.95
CA GLY A 59 -6.82 2.48 21.19
C GLY A 59 -5.51 3.26 21.02
N GLY A 60 -4.94 3.26 19.83
CA GLY A 60 -3.65 3.92 19.62
C GLY A 60 -3.73 5.44 19.68
N GLY A 61 -2.70 6.06 20.28
CA GLY A 61 -2.59 7.50 20.36
C GLY A 61 -2.09 8.16 19.08
N VAL A 62 -1.53 7.37 18.15
CA VAL A 62 -0.98 7.84 16.88
C VAL A 62 -1.73 7.17 15.75
N ILE A 63 -2.12 7.98 14.76
CA ILE A 63 -2.83 7.47 13.58
C ILE A 63 -2.12 7.97 12.32
N GLY A 64 -2.26 7.22 11.23
CA GLY A 64 -1.74 7.61 9.93
C GLY A 64 -2.83 8.22 9.08
N LEU A 65 -2.55 9.38 8.50
CA LEU A 65 -3.47 10.06 7.58
C LEU A 65 -2.86 10.07 6.19
N VAL A 66 -3.64 9.70 5.18
CA VAL A 66 -3.19 9.73 3.79
C VAL A 66 -3.19 11.18 3.30
N VAL A 67 -2.05 11.64 2.83
CA VAL A 67 -1.90 13.00 2.29
C VAL A 67 -1.64 13.01 0.79
N GLU A 68 -1.27 11.87 0.22
CA GLU A 68 -1.00 11.75 -1.21
C GLU A 68 -1.23 10.31 -1.64
N THR A 69 -1.82 10.10 -2.80
CA THR A 69 -1.95 8.78 -3.39
C THR A 69 -1.85 8.86 -4.90
N HIS A 70 -1.27 7.83 -5.51
CA HIS A 70 -1.06 7.75 -6.94
C HIS A 70 -1.06 6.30 -7.39
N CYS A 71 -1.58 6.04 -8.57
CA CYS A 71 -1.56 4.69 -9.15
C CYS A 71 -1.39 4.76 -10.66
N ASN A 72 -0.50 3.91 -11.17
CA ASN A 72 -0.34 3.66 -12.60
C ASN A 72 -0.94 2.31 -12.93
N PHE A 73 -1.67 2.23 -14.02
CA PHE A 73 -2.40 1.04 -14.44
C PHE A 73 -1.73 0.46 -15.69
N PHE A 74 -1.37 -0.82 -15.66
CA PHE A 74 -0.68 -1.49 -16.76
C PHE A 74 -1.51 -2.58 -17.41
N ALA A 75 -2.36 -3.26 -16.64
CA ALA A 75 -3.23 -4.32 -17.11
C ALA A 75 -4.49 -4.36 -16.23
N PRO A 76 -5.63 -4.84 -16.76
CA PRO A 76 -6.84 -4.90 -15.97
C PRO A 76 -6.78 -6.01 -14.93
N LEU A 77 -7.47 -5.78 -13.82
CA LEU A 77 -7.80 -6.79 -12.82
C LEU A 77 -9.30 -7.01 -12.87
N GLN A 78 -9.76 -8.18 -12.48
CA GLN A 78 -11.19 -8.49 -12.52
C GLN A 78 -11.57 -9.55 -11.50
N TYR A 79 -12.80 -9.46 -10.99
CA TYR A 79 -13.40 -10.52 -10.22
C TYR A 79 -13.64 -11.72 -11.17
N PRO A 80 -13.43 -12.97 -10.78
CA PRO A 80 -13.18 -13.46 -9.42
C PRO A 80 -11.70 -13.72 -9.10
N HIS A 81 -10.78 -13.11 -9.82
CA HIS A 81 -9.36 -13.32 -9.58
C HIS A 81 -8.96 -12.84 -8.19
N THR A 82 -7.99 -13.52 -7.61
CA THR A 82 -7.34 -13.05 -6.39
C THR A 82 -6.25 -12.06 -6.77
N VAL A 83 -6.16 -10.96 -6.04
CA VAL A 83 -5.11 -9.97 -6.22
C VAL A 83 -4.03 -10.24 -5.18
N GLU A 84 -2.78 -10.23 -5.61
CA GLU A 84 -1.64 -10.29 -4.71
C GLU A 84 -1.00 -8.91 -4.65
N ALA A 85 -0.98 -8.33 -3.45
CA ALA A 85 -0.46 -6.99 -3.24
C ALA A 85 0.94 -7.07 -2.63
N GLY A 86 1.92 -6.57 -3.37
CA GLY A 86 3.28 -6.43 -2.89
C GLY A 86 3.44 -5.07 -2.21
N VAL A 87 4.16 -5.05 -1.08
CA VAL A 87 4.33 -3.84 -0.29
C VAL A 87 5.82 -3.61 -0.04
N ARG A 88 6.25 -2.38 -0.24
CA ARG A 88 7.59 -1.93 0.16
C ARG A 88 7.48 -0.51 0.68
N VAL A 89 8.51 -0.07 1.39
CA VAL A 89 8.61 1.29 1.90
C VAL A 89 9.70 2.00 1.11
N GLY A 90 9.33 3.02 0.35
CA GLY A 90 10.26 3.77 -0.48
C GLY A 90 10.95 4.92 0.26
N ARG A 91 10.33 5.41 1.33
CA ARG A 91 10.91 6.52 2.09
C ARG A 91 10.31 6.59 3.49
N VAL A 92 11.17 6.91 4.46
CA VAL A 92 10.76 7.17 5.86
C VAL A 92 11.26 8.57 6.21
N GLY A 93 10.32 9.46 6.55
CA GLY A 93 10.64 10.80 7.06
C GLY A 93 10.52 10.86 8.57
N ASN A 94 10.51 12.06 9.14
CA ASN A 94 10.33 12.21 10.59
C ASN A 94 8.93 11.81 11.04
N SER A 95 7.90 12.19 10.28
CA SER A 95 6.50 11.94 10.60
C SER A 95 5.78 11.24 9.46
N SER A 96 6.46 10.94 8.37
CA SER A 96 5.80 10.42 7.16
C SER A 96 6.44 9.14 6.67
N VAL A 97 5.64 8.32 5.99
CA VAL A 97 6.09 7.10 5.34
C VAL A 97 5.49 7.06 3.94
N ARG A 98 6.33 6.78 2.96
CA ARG A 98 5.87 6.50 1.60
C ARG A 98 5.81 4.99 1.43
N TYR A 99 4.59 4.47 1.33
CA TYR A 99 4.36 3.07 1.02
C TYR A 99 4.18 2.92 -0.48
N GLU A 100 4.84 1.93 -1.05
CA GLU A 100 4.73 1.62 -2.48
C GLU A 100 4.13 0.23 -2.63
N ILE A 101 3.09 0.12 -3.46
CA ILE A 101 2.31 -1.09 -3.59
C ILE A 101 2.24 -1.51 -5.05
N GLY A 102 2.49 -2.79 -5.31
CA GLY A 102 2.24 -3.39 -6.61
C GLY A 102 1.09 -4.37 -6.50
N LEU A 103 0.13 -4.28 -7.41
CA LEU A 103 -1.00 -5.20 -7.47
C LEU A 103 -0.80 -6.16 -8.63
N PHE A 104 -0.82 -7.45 -8.32
CA PHE A 104 -0.57 -8.52 -9.29
C PHE A 104 -1.83 -9.36 -9.43
N ALA A 105 -2.19 -9.68 -10.66
CA ALA A 105 -3.17 -10.72 -10.89
C ALA A 105 -2.58 -12.05 -10.39
N ASP A 106 -3.43 -12.99 -10.00
CA ASP A 106 -2.98 -14.28 -9.48
C ASP A 106 -1.96 -14.90 -10.44
N ALA A 107 -0.80 -15.28 -9.90
CA ALA A 107 0.31 -15.90 -10.62
C ALA A 107 0.94 -15.06 -11.74
N ALA A 108 0.56 -13.80 -11.92
CA ALA A 108 1.18 -12.96 -12.93
C ALA A 108 2.62 -12.60 -12.55
N ALA A 109 3.51 -12.52 -13.55
CA ALA A 109 4.91 -12.24 -13.33
C ALA A 109 5.19 -10.75 -13.04
N THR A 110 4.36 -9.86 -13.59
CA THR A 110 4.52 -8.42 -13.45
C THR A 110 3.24 -7.79 -12.92
N SER A 111 3.38 -6.60 -12.34
CA SER A 111 2.26 -5.91 -11.71
C SER A 111 1.23 -5.44 -12.74
N ALA A 112 -0.04 -5.61 -12.41
CA ALA A 112 -1.15 -5.03 -13.20
C ALA A 112 -1.29 -3.54 -12.91
N ALA A 113 -0.88 -3.12 -11.72
CA ALA A 113 -0.85 -1.72 -11.32
C ALA A 113 0.23 -1.53 -10.27
N SER A 114 0.76 -0.34 -10.16
CA SER A 114 1.65 0.01 -9.07
C SER A 114 1.47 1.48 -8.72
N GLY A 115 1.63 1.76 -7.45
CA GLY A 115 1.44 3.11 -6.98
C GLY A 115 2.03 3.31 -5.60
N HIS A 116 1.68 4.43 -5.03
CA HIS A 116 2.15 4.75 -3.69
C HIS A 116 1.09 5.57 -2.96
N PHE A 117 1.21 5.58 -1.65
CA PHE A 117 0.58 6.61 -0.86
C PHE A 117 1.51 7.02 0.28
N VAL A 118 1.36 8.28 0.68
CA VAL A 118 2.14 8.86 1.75
C VAL A 118 1.24 9.05 2.94
N HIS A 119 1.62 8.46 4.07
CA HIS A 119 0.95 8.65 5.35
C HIS A 119 1.75 9.62 6.19
N VAL A 120 1.06 10.59 6.79
CA VAL A 120 1.64 11.41 7.86
C VAL A 120 1.05 10.91 9.17
N TYR A 121 1.91 10.61 10.13
CA TYR A 121 1.50 10.10 11.43
C TYR A 121 1.34 11.25 12.39
N VAL A 122 0.17 11.28 13.03
CA VAL A 122 -0.26 12.39 13.86
C VAL A 122 -0.79 11.89 15.19
N GLU A 123 -0.79 12.76 16.19
CA GLU A 123 -1.49 12.48 17.44
C GLU A 123 -2.99 12.43 17.17
N ARG A 124 -3.66 11.43 17.70
CA ARG A 124 -5.08 11.21 17.42
C ARG A 124 -5.95 12.41 17.80
N GLY A 125 -5.70 13.00 18.97
CA GLY A 125 -6.52 14.10 19.47
C GLY A 125 -6.25 15.42 18.75
N SER A 126 -5.00 15.84 18.71
CA SER A 126 -4.62 17.16 18.19
C SER A 126 -4.45 17.19 16.67
N ARG A 127 -4.25 16.02 16.05
CA ARG A 127 -3.93 15.88 14.62
C ARG A 127 -2.60 16.52 14.23
N ARG A 128 -1.72 16.74 15.20
CA ARG A 128 -0.39 17.28 14.92
C ARG A 128 0.57 16.17 14.55
N PRO A 129 1.46 16.39 13.57
CA PRO A 129 2.48 15.40 13.22
C PRO A 129 3.35 15.03 14.41
N VAL A 130 3.69 13.74 14.51
CA VAL A 130 4.56 13.23 15.56
C VAL A 130 5.72 12.46 14.93
N VAL A 131 6.79 12.32 15.70
CA VAL A 131 7.91 11.45 15.31
C VAL A 131 7.38 10.01 15.26
N LEU A 132 7.80 9.26 14.26
CA LEU A 132 7.30 7.89 14.08
C LEU A 132 7.61 7.03 15.31
N PRO A 133 6.61 6.31 15.85
CA PRO A 133 6.82 5.44 17.00
C PRO A 133 7.83 4.33 16.71
N LYS A 134 8.52 3.87 17.75
CA LYS A 134 9.52 2.80 17.62
C LYS A 134 8.93 1.51 17.04
N GLU A 135 7.73 1.16 17.46
CA GLU A 135 7.04 -0.05 16.99
C GLU A 135 6.77 0.03 15.49
N LEU A 136 6.41 1.21 15.01
CA LEU A 136 6.20 1.44 13.59
C LEU A 136 7.51 1.33 12.82
N LEU A 137 8.56 1.99 13.29
CA LEU A 137 9.87 1.91 12.64
C LEU A 137 10.38 0.47 12.56
N ALA A 138 10.19 -0.30 13.62
CA ALA A 138 10.60 -1.71 13.64
C ALA A 138 9.81 -2.53 12.62
N ALA A 139 8.50 -2.28 12.49
CA ALA A 139 7.66 -2.98 11.52
C ALA A 139 8.02 -2.61 10.08
N LEU A 140 8.44 -1.37 9.84
CA LEU A 140 8.78 -0.90 8.51
C LEU A 140 10.15 -1.36 8.02
N ALA A 141 11.07 -1.65 8.94
CA ALA A 141 12.45 -1.99 8.57
C ALA A 141 12.56 -3.10 7.53
N PRO A 142 11.83 -4.23 7.63
CA PRO A 142 11.88 -5.28 6.61
C PRO A 142 11.34 -4.86 5.25
N LEU A 143 10.55 -3.79 5.19
CA LEU A 143 9.92 -3.33 3.94
C LEU A 143 10.74 -2.27 3.23
N ARG A 144 11.77 -1.72 3.87
CA ARG A 144 12.51 -0.59 3.30
C ARG A 144 13.35 -1.02 2.13
N THR A 145 13.24 -0.26 1.06
CA THR A 145 14.04 -0.43 -0.16
C THR A 145 14.85 0.84 -0.46
N ASP A 146 14.62 1.91 0.29
CA ASP A 146 15.42 3.13 0.13
C ASP A 146 16.82 2.89 0.70
N ARG A 147 17.80 3.37 -0.02
CA ARG A 147 19.20 3.27 0.35
C ARG A 147 19.64 4.63 0.82
N SER A 148 19.52 4.88 2.08
CA SER A 148 20.00 6.14 2.65
C SER A 148 21.34 5.96 3.30
#